data_8be19c7667f9ff432c755ba71b626c17
#
_entry.id   8be19c7667f9ff432c755ba71b626c17
#
_cell.length_a   1.000
_cell.length_b   1.000
_cell.length_c   1.000
_cell.angle_alpha   90.00
_cell.angle_beta   90.00
_cell.angle_gamma   90.00
#
_symmetry.space_group_name_H-M   'P 1'
#
loop_
_entity.id
_entity.type
_entity.pdbx_description
1 polymer ?
#
loop_
_entity_poly.entity_id
_entity_poly.type
_entity_poly.pdbx_seq_one_letter_code
_entity_poly.pdbx_strand_id
1 'polypeptide(L)'
;MITVKPIVVPSNRRKDGTFLVYIRVYFQAQVRRIPTAIVCQPGDLTRSGKIKNPDIQEKADTVARRMLDSVSGYTAAELDGMGVDGIVRKMKTADRIQLFRLDFFNFAETVIMAKRPGARGQYRTAVNAFADYLGKRELDINDLSRKMLSGFLTWLRTDRSTKAHKSPKSGVSPTKRARIPNGAESRHMAKLSHIFKKAKELYNDEDSGEIVIPRSPFQGLLLKQPPSRGQRCLGVELMQTVIDARHHLGTVQTALDCFVLSFAMMGANLADLYELASVKKLRPGGIWEYQRRKTRHRRADGAWMQVRVPEEISGKLWPTLDRLRKMAGKPEFATAKVNKGLARWCEDNGIPVFTFGAARHTWATLARKFGIEKATVDEGLCHVGDFPITDIYAERDWNNINQANAKVLSMFEWP
;
A
#
# COMPACT_ATOMS: atom_id res chain seq x y z
N MET A 1 5.75 -38.26 30.66
CA MET A 1 5.90 -38.62 29.24
C MET A 1 4.54 -38.37 28.54
N ILE A 2 4.52 -37.70 27.39
CA ILE A 2 3.32 -37.49 26.58
C ILE A 2 3.05 -38.72 25.74
N THR A 3 1.79 -39.18 25.71
CA THR A 3 1.38 -40.26 24.82
C THR A 3 0.30 -39.72 23.87
N VAL A 4 0.51 -39.91 22.57
CA VAL A 4 -0.40 -39.47 21.51
C VAL A 4 -0.79 -40.66 20.65
N LYS A 5 -2.09 -41.01 20.61
CA LYS A 5 -2.58 -42.19 19.87
C LYS A 5 -3.91 -41.90 19.20
N PRO A 6 -4.15 -42.40 17.97
CA PRO A 6 -5.45 -42.34 17.36
C PRO A 6 -6.39 -43.28 18.05
N ILE A 7 -7.64 -42.84 18.24
CA ILE A 7 -8.72 -43.65 18.81
C ILE A 7 -10.05 -43.36 18.12
N VAL A 8 -10.95 -44.33 18.15
CA VAL A 8 -12.37 -44.13 17.87
C VAL A 8 -13.15 -44.28 19.16
N VAL A 9 -14.16 -43.50 19.35
CA VAL A 9 -15.07 -43.58 20.51
C VAL A 9 -16.38 -44.25 20.06
N PRO A 10 -16.60 -45.53 20.37
CA PRO A 10 -17.75 -46.25 19.84
C PRO A 10 -19.13 -45.68 20.25
N SER A 11 -19.19 -45.06 21.42
CA SER A 11 -20.41 -44.37 21.90
C SER A 11 -20.72 -43.04 21.16
N ASN A 12 -19.79 -42.52 20.35
CA ASN A 12 -19.96 -41.26 19.65
C ASN A 12 -20.16 -41.47 18.15
N ARG A 13 -21.23 -42.22 17.80
CA ARG A 13 -21.62 -42.48 16.43
C ARG A 13 -22.32 -41.25 15.85
N ARG A 14 -21.90 -40.82 14.65
CA ARG A 14 -22.50 -39.69 13.95
C ARG A 14 -23.88 -40.04 13.38
N LYS A 15 -24.69 -39.03 13.05
CA LYS A 15 -26.04 -39.20 12.48
C LYS A 15 -26.02 -39.98 11.15
N ASP A 16 -24.93 -39.87 10.39
CA ASP A 16 -24.71 -40.60 9.13
C ASP A 16 -24.22 -42.04 9.33
N GLY A 17 -24.16 -42.48 10.57
CA GLY A 17 -23.75 -43.86 10.91
C GLY A 17 -22.23 -44.07 11.00
N THR A 18 -21.42 -43.05 10.71
CA THR A 18 -19.95 -43.12 10.75
C THR A 18 -19.38 -42.79 12.12
N PHE A 19 -18.06 -42.98 12.29
CA PHE A 19 -17.32 -42.63 13.49
C PHE A 19 -16.20 -41.68 13.16
N LEU A 20 -15.98 -40.67 14.02
CA LEU A 20 -14.87 -39.76 13.90
C LEU A 20 -13.65 -40.33 14.62
N VAL A 21 -12.48 -40.24 13.97
CA VAL A 21 -11.20 -40.55 14.62
C VAL A 21 -10.76 -39.36 15.47
N TYR A 22 -10.37 -39.65 16.70
CA TYR A 22 -9.79 -38.66 17.62
C TYR A 22 -8.33 -39.01 17.89
N ILE A 23 -7.52 -37.98 18.13
CA ILE A 23 -6.18 -38.17 18.71
C ILE A 23 -6.29 -38.01 20.22
N ARG A 24 -6.02 -39.09 20.94
CA ARG A 24 -5.97 -39.11 22.40
C ARG A 24 -4.60 -38.63 22.85
N VAL A 25 -4.56 -37.54 23.59
CA VAL A 25 -3.37 -37.01 24.25
C VAL A 25 -3.47 -37.36 25.74
N TYR A 26 -2.45 -38.03 26.27
CA TYR A 26 -2.34 -38.35 27.67
C TYR A 26 -1.06 -37.70 28.24
N PHE A 27 -1.21 -36.95 29.33
CA PHE A 27 -0.13 -36.30 30.04
C PHE A 27 -0.53 -36.09 31.51
N GLN A 28 0.35 -36.46 32.48
CA GLN A 28 0.14 -36.28 33.90
C GLN A 28 -1.23 -36.78 34.42
N ALA A 29 -1.58 -38.02 34.10
CA ALA A 29 -2.85 -38.65 34.45
C ALA A 29 -4.11 -37.98 33.83
N GLN A 30 -3.94 -36.96 33.01
CA GLN A 30 -5.03 -36.30 32.30
C GLN A 30 -5.14 -36.74 30.83
N VAL A 31 -6.37 -36.86 30.35
CA VAL A 31 -6.65 -37.23 28.97
C VAL A 31 -7.43 -36.12 28.27
N ARG A 32 -6.99 -35.80 27.05
CA ARG A 32 -7.76 -34.95 26.13
C ARG A 32 -7.90 -35.66 24.77
N ARG A 33 -8.95 -35.30 24.04
CA ARG A 33 -9.24 -35.85 22.71
C ARG A 33 -9.32 -34.71 21.70
N ILE A 34 -8.55 -34.80 20.64
CA ILE A 34 -8.54 -33.85 19.55
C ILE A 34 -9.29 -34.49 18.38
N PRO A 35 -10.40 -33.91 17.89
CA PRO A 35 -11.09 -34.43 16.73
C PRO A 35 -10.24 -34.25 15.48
N THR A 36 -10.27 -35.20 14.55
CA THR A 36 -9.64 -35.14 13.25
C THR A 36 -10.68 -35.01 12.14
N ALA A 37 -10.25 -34.81 10.89
CA ALA A 37 -11.13 -34.89 9.72
C ALA A 37 -11.34 -36.34 9.22
N ILE A 38 -10.71 -37.33 9.87
CA ILE A 38 -10.72 -38.72 9.45
C ILE A 38 -12.00 -39.42 9.97
N VAL A 39 -12.71 -40.07 9.06
CA VAL A 39 -13.97 -40.75 9.34
C VAL A 39 -13.81 -42.23 9.06
N CYS A 40 -14.37 -43.10 9.96
CA CYS A 40 -14.42 -44.52 9.79
C CYS A 40 -15.86 -45.01 9.56
N GLN A 41 -16.04 -45.95 8.66
CA GLN A 41 -17.29 -46.71 8.55
C GLN A 41 -17.35 -47.80 9.66
N PRO A 42 -18.52 -48.32 10.02
CA PRO A 42 -18.62 -49.42 10.96
C PRO A 42 -17.77 -50.63 10.57
N GLY A 43 -17.64 -50.89 9.25
CA GLY A 43 -16.83 -51.99 8.69
C GLY A 43 -15.33 -51.79 8.83
N ASP A 44 -14.85 -50.58 9.10
CA ASP A 44 -13.41 -50.25 9.30
C ASP A 44 -12.94 -50.49 10.73
N LEU A 45 -13.86 -50.91 11.61
CA LEU A 45 -13.56 -51.11 13.04
C LEU A 45 -13.65 -52.59 13.43
N THR A 46 -12.80 -52.95 14.39
CA THR A 46 -12.95 -54.26 15.08
C THR A 46 -14.13 -54.23 16.03
N ARG A 47 -14.57 -55.38 16.53
CA ARG A 47 -15.60 -55.50 17.59
C ARG A 47 -15.25 -54.71 18.85
N SER A 48 -13.94 -54.50 19.12
CA SER A 48 -13.44 -53.70 20.26
C SER A 48 -13.32 -52.21 19.94
N GLY A 49 -13.78 -51.74 18.76
CA GLY A 49 -13.72 -50.34 18.35
C GLY A 49 -12.35 -49.82 17.91
N LYS A 50 -11.37 -50.72 17.66
CA LYS A 50 -10.07 -50.34 17.09
C LYS A 50 -10.18 -50.23 15.57
N ILE A 51 -9.41 -49.31 14.99
CA ILE A 51 -9.30 -49.16 13.53
C ILE A 51 -8.63 -50.42 12.98
N LYS A 52 -9.28 -51.10 12.03
CA LYS A 52 -8.71 -52.28 11.35
C LYS A 52 -8.32 -51.96 9.89
N ASN A 53 -8.86 -50.91 9.31
CA ASN A 53 -8.55 -50.49 7.95
C ASN A 53 -7.12 -49.86 7.95
N PRO A 54 -6.16 -50.46 7.20
CA PRO A 54 -4.76 -49.98 7.21
C PRO A 54 -4.59 -48.53 6.72
N ASP A 55 -5.33 -48.14 5.68
CA ASP A 55 -5.24 -46.80 5.11
C ASP A 55 -5.73 -45.70 6.07
N ILE A 56 -6.79 -46.02 6.82
CA ILE A 56 -7.34 -45.12 7.85
C ILE A 56 -6.39 -45.06 9.04
N GLN A 57 -5.82 -46.23 9.45
CA GLN A 57 -4.84 -46.29 10.53
C GLN A 57 -3.58 -45.45 10.18
N GLU A 58 -3.04 -45.63 8.98
CA GLU A 58 -1.85 -44.88 8.53
C GLU A 58 -2.09 -43.36 8.51
N LYS A 59 -3.23 -42.92 7.98
CA LYS A 59 -3.63 -41.51 8.01
C LYS A 59 -3.74 -40.98 9.45
N ALA A 60 -4.34 -41.76 10.34
CA ALA A 60 -4.51 -41.37 11.73
C ALA A 60 -3.18 -41.34 12.51
N ASP A 61 -2.29 -42.30 12.26
CA ASP A 61 -0.94 -42.35 12.83
C ASP A 61 -0.08 -41.18 12.32
N THR A 62 -0.21 -40.82 11.07
CA THR A 62 0.46 -39.65 10.49
C THR A 62 0.05 -38.35 11.20
N VAL A 63 -1.25 -38.17 11.48
CA VAL A 63 -1.75 -37.02 12.26
C VAL A 63 -1.22 -37.07 13.70
N ALA A 64 -1.26 -38.25 14.34
CA ALA A 64 -0.77 -38.42 15.71
C ALA A 64 0.74 -38.10 15.83
N ARG A 65 1.55 -38.60 14.89
CA ARG A 65 3.01 -38.35 14.83
C ARG A 65 3.29 -36.86 14.65
N ARG A 66 2.63 -36.22 13.70
CA ARG A 66 2.77 -34.77 13.44
C ARG A 66 2.42 -33.92 14.67
N MET A 67 1.35 -34.27 15.39
CA MET A 67 0.98 -33.60 16.63
C MET A 67 2.04 -33.81 17.72
N LEU A 68 2.59 -35.00 17.85
CA LEU A 68 3.66 -35.30 18.80
C LEU A 68 4.94 -34.52 18.47
N ASP A 69 5.31 -34.47 17.17
CA ASP A 69 6.51 -33.76 16.69
C ASP A 69 6.40 -32.24 16.99
N SER A 70 5.20 -31.67 16.99
CA SER A 70 5.00 -30.26 17.28
C SER A 70 5.35 -29.84 18.71
N VAL A 71 5.46 -30.80 19.62
CA VAL A 71 5.80 -30.59 21.03
C VAL A 71 7.10 -31.30 21.46
N SER A 72 7.76 -32.03 20.57
CA SER A 72 8.99 -32.79 20.86
C SER A 72 10.20 -31.91 21.22
N GLY A 73 10.19 -30.62 20.79
CA GLY A 73 11.27 -29.67 21.09
C GLY A 73 11.17 -29.00 22.47
N TYR A 74 10.10 -29.24 23.24
CA TYR A 74 9.95 -28.67 24.58
C TYR A 74 10.56 -29.55 25.66
N THR A 75 11.19 -28.93 26.66
CA THR A 75 11.71 -29.62 27.84
C THR A 75 10.59 -30.13 28.74
N ALA A 76 10.88 -31.08 29.63
CA ALA A 76 9.88 -31.58 30.57
C ALA A 76 9.28 -30.46 31.44
N ALA A 77 10.10 -29.53 31.93
CA ALA A 77 9.64 -28.40 32.73
C ALA A 77 8.69 -27.46 31.97
N GLU A 78 8.96 -27.19 30.67
CA GLU A 78 8.08 -26.39 29.84
C GLU A 78 6.75 -27.09 29.60
N LEU A 79 6.75 -28.40 29.35
CA LEU A 79 5.57 -29.21 29.17
C LEU A 79 4.73 -29.28 30.47
N ASP A 80 5.38 -29.39 31.62
CA ASP A 80 4.75 -29.37 32.94
C ASP A 80 4.07 -28.02 33.20
N GLY A 81 4.74 -26.92 32.85
CA GLY A 81 4.19 -25.56 32.97
C GLY A 81 3.01 -25.28 32.05
N MET A 82 2.97 -25.90 30.85
CA MET A 82 1.85 -25.77 29.92
C MET A 82 0.62 -26.59 30.34
N GLY A 83 0.81 -27.71 31.00
CA GLY A 83 -0.23 -28.69 31.27
C GLY A 83 -0.84 -29.31 30.02
N VAL A 84 -1.75 -30.27 30.18
CA VAL A 84 -2.36 -30.98 29.05
C VAL A 84 -3.13 -30.06 28.09
N ASP A 85 -3.79 -29.03 28.59
CA ASP A 85 -4.59 -28.12 27.78
C ASP A 85 -3.70 -27.19 26.92
N GLY A 86 -2.57 -26.74 27.48
CA GLY A 86 -1.55 -25.98 26.73
C GLY A 86 -0.89 -26.83 25.63
N ILE A 87 -0.57 -28.09 25.94
CA ILE A 87 -0.04 -29.05 24.99
C ILE A 87 -1.02 -29.29 23.84
N VAL A 88 -2.29 -29.54 24.15
CA VAL A 88 -3.34 -29.74 23.14
C VAL A 88 -3.54 -28.50 22.26
N ARG A 89 -3.47 -27.31 22.85
CA ARG A 89 -3.52 -26.05 22.09
C ARG A 89 -2.36 -25.95 21.11
N LYS A 90 -1.15 -26.25 21.54
CA LYS A 90 0.04 -26.27 20.65
C LYS A 90 -0.08 -27.27 19.52
N MET A 91 -0.54 -28.50 19.82
CA MET A 91 -0.77 -29.55 18.82
C MET A 91 -1.81 -29.12 17.77
N LYS A 92 -2.94 -28.58 18.20
CA LYS A 92 -4.00 -28.07 17.30
C LYS A 92 -3.49 -26.92 16.41
N THR A 93 -2.74 -25.98 16.97
CA THR A 93 -2.19 -24.85 16.23
C THR A 93 -1.19 -25.33 15.17
N ALA A 94 -0.29 -26.26 15.52
CA ALA A 94 0.67 -26.80 14.56
C ALA A 94 -0.01 -27.56 13.41
N ASP A 95 -1.05 -28.36 13.71
CA ASP A 95 -1.85 -29.05 12.69
C ASP A 95 -2.58 -28.08 11.76
N ARG A 96 -3.19 -27.04 12.31
CA ARG A 96 -3.84 -25.97 11.52
C ARG A 96 -2.87 -25.25 10.61
N ILE A 97 -1.68 -24.86 11.10
CA ILE A 97 -0.64 -24.20 10.28
C ILE A 97 -0.27 -25.08 9.09
N GLN A 98 -0.09 -26.38 9.33
CA GLN A 98 0.32 -27.32 8.29
C GLN A 98 -0.79 -27.59 7.25
N LEU A 99 -2.04 -27.55 7.65
CA LEU A 99 -3.20 -27.75 6.77
C LEU A 99 -3.68 -26.46 6.10
N PHE A 100 -3.33 -25.30 6.67
CA PHE A 100 -3.73 -24.03 6.13
C PHE A 100 -3.03 -23.76 4.80
N ARG A 101 -3.81 -23.47 3.78
CA ARG A 101 -3.33 -23.08 2.45
C ARG A 101 -4.00 -21.78 2.03
N LEU A 102 -3.21 -20.81 1.65
CA LEU A 102 -3.68 -19.53 1.11
C LEU A 102 -2.73 -19.09 0.01
N ASP A 103 -3.23 -19.07 -1.22
CA ASP A 103 -2.44 -18.49 -2.33
C ASP A 103 -2.33 -16.98 -2.16
N PHE A 104 -1.07 -16.51 -2.07
CA PHE A 104 -0.74 -15.10 -1.85
C PHE A 104 -1.26 -14.19 -2.98
N PHE A 105 -1.19 -14.63 -4.23
CA PHE A 105 -1.57 -13.80 -5.38
C PHE A 105 -3.09 -13.65 -5.49
N ASN A 106 -3.85 -14.72 -5.26
CA ASN A 106 -5.31 -14.68 -5.23
C ASN A 106 -5.80 -13.79 -4.08
N PHE A 107 -5.21 -13.93 -2.91
CA PHE A 107 -5.51 -13.06 -1.78
C PHE A 107 -5.12 -11.60 -2.04
N ALA A 108 -3.99 -11.36 -2.71
CA ALA A 108 -3.57 -10.02 -3.10
C ALA A 108 -4.61 -9.32 -3.98
N GLU A 109 -5.23 -10.00 -4.92
CA GLU A 109 -6.30 -9.42 -5.75
C GLU A 109 -7.52 -9.00 -4.90
N THR A 110 -7.90 -9.80 -3.91
CA THR A 110 -8.98 -9.44 -2.96
C THR A 110 -8.63 -8.13 -2.22
N VAL A 111 -7.41 -8.03 -1.70
CA VAL A 111 -6.94 -6.81 -1.02
C VAL A 111 -6.89 -5.62 -1.98
N ILE A 112 -6.46 -5.83 -3.23
CA ILE A 112 -6.40 -4.78 -4.27
C ILE A 112 -7.80 -4.28 -4.60
N MET A 113 -8.76 -5.15 -4.78
CA MET A 113 -10.14 -4.77 -5.10
C MET A 113 -10.81 -3.96 -3.98
N ALA A 114 -10.46 -4.22 -2.72
CA ALA A 114 -10.89 -3.42 -1.58
C ALA A 114 -10.23 -2.03 -1.50
N LYS A 115 -9.18 -1.75 -2.29
CA LYS A 115 -8.55 -0.42 -2.33
C LYS A 115 -9.30 0.53 -3.26
N ARG A 116 -9.16 1.84 -2.97
CA ARG A 116 -9.66 2.90 -3.87
C ARG A 116 -9.02 2.80 -5.25
N PRO A 117 -9.73 3.15 -6.32
CA PRO A 117 -9.23 3.04 -7.69
C PRO A 117 -7.83 3.62 -7.90
N GLY A 118 -7.52 4.80 -7.36
CA GLY A 118 -6.21 5.44 -7.49
C GLY A 118 -5.05 4.72 -6.78
N ALA A 119 -5.33 3.83 -5.81
CA ALA A 119 -4.32 3.05 -5.13
C ALA A 119 -4.10 1.67 -5.78
N ARG A 120 -5.11 1.11 -6.42
CA ARG A 120 -5.08 -0.25 -7.01
C ARG A 120 -3.88 -0.46 -7.93
N GLY A 121 -3.59 0.52 -8.80
CA GLY A 121 -2.47 0.45 -9.74
C GLY A 121 -1.11 0.26 -9.07
N GLN A 122 -0.88 0.92 -7.93
CA GLN A 122 0.37 0.78 -7.19
C GLN A 122 0.55 -0.61 -6.58
N TYR A 123 -0.53 -1.20 -6.06
CA TYR A 123 -0.51 -2.57 -5.53
C TYR A 123 -0.29 -3.58 -6.65
N ARG A 124 -1.03 -3.46 -7.77
CA ARG A 124 -0.83 -4.33 -8.95
C ARG A 124 0.59 -4.27 -9.48
N THR A 125 1.19 -3.09 -9.55
CA THR A 125 2.59 -2.94 -9.96
C THR A 125 3.53 -3.73 -9.05
N ALA A 126 3.34 -3.70 -7.74
CA ALA A 126 4.18 -4.45 -6.79
C ALA A 126 3.95 -5.96 -6.91
N VAL A 127 2.70 -6.40 -6.95
CA VAL A 127 2.31 -7.82 -7.06
C VAL A 127 2.78 -8.41 -8.39
N ASN A 128 2.61 -7.68 -9.52
CA ASN A 128 3.08 -8.12 -10.82
C ASN A 128 4.61 -8.22 -10.88
N ALA A 129 5.33 -7.24 -10.33
CA ALA A 129 6.78 -7.30 -10.27
C ALA A 129 7.27 -8.49 -9.44
N PHE A 130 6.56 -8.85 -8.37
CA PHE A 130 6.89 -10.02 -7.55
C PHE A 130 6.58 -11.34 -8.28
N ALA A 131 5.48 -11.41 -9.02
CA ALA A 131 5.15 -12.55 -9.87
C ALA A 131 6.19 -12.74 -11.02
N ASP A 132 6.65 -11.62 -11.62
CA ASP A 132 7.70 -11.63 -12.66
C ASP A 132 9.02 -12.19 -12.09
N TYR A 133 9.38 -11.78 -10.86
CA TYR A 133 10.56 -12.29 -10.17
C TYR A 133 10.47 -13.80 -9.90
N LEU A 134 9.32 -14.29 -9.45
CA LEU A 134 9.09 -15.71 -9.17
C LEU A 134 8.92 -16.55 -10.45
N GLY A 135 8.58 -15.93 -11.57
CA GLY A 135 8.23 -16.63 -12.81
C GLY A 135 6.87 -17.34 -12.78
N LYS A 136 6.10 -17.17 -11.69
CA LYS A 136 4.78 -17.80 -11.48
C LYS A 136 3.86 -16.91 -10.66
N ARG A 137 2.56 -17.21 -10.67
CA ARG A 137 1.52 -16.53 -9.86
C ARG A 137 0.85 -17.48 -8.87
N GLU A 138 1.62 -18.37 -8.33
CA GLU A 138 1.19 -19.33 -7.31
C GLU A 138 2.23 -19.35 -6.19
N LEU A 139 1.81 -19.06 -4.98
CA LEU A 139 2.66 -19.07 -3.80
C LEU A 139 1.81 -19.24 -2.55
N ASP A 140 2.01 -20.32 -1.80
CA ASP A 140 1.42 -20.41 -0.47
C ASP A 140 2.00 -19.32 0.43
N ILE A 141 1.13 -18.63 1.18
CA ILE A 141 1.54 -17.49 2.01
C ILE A 141 2.57 -17.89 3.07
N ASN A 142 2.54 -19.13 3.54
CA ASN A 142 3.49 -19.67 4.51
C ASN A 142 4.86 -20.01 3.89
N ASP A 143 4.94 -20.10 2.55
CA ASP A 143 6.21 -20.29 1.83
C ASP A 143 6.94 -18.97 1.57
N LEU A 144 6.26 -17.84 1.75
CA LEU A 144 6.89 -16.52 1.62
C LEU A 144 7.99 -16.36 2.66
N SER A 145 9.25 -16.26 2.20
CA SER A 145 10.42 -16.21 3.07
C SER A 145 11.20 -14.90 2.95
N ARG A 146 11.97 -14.56 4.00
CA ARG A 146 12.88 -13.41 3.97
C ARG A 146 13.91 -13.54 2.85
N LYS A 147 14.43 -14.74 2.60
CA LYS A 147 15.39 -15.01 1.52
C LYS A 147 14.80 -14.66 0.16
N MET A 148 13.54 -15.05 -0.09
CA MET A 148 12.81 -14.73 -1.31
C MET A 148 12.61 -13.22 -1.47
N LEU A 149 12.22 -12.51 -0.40
CA LEU A 149 12.06 -11.06 -0.42
C LEU A 149 13.37 -10.32 -0.64
N SER A 150 14.47 -10.79 -0.04
CA SER A 150 15.82 -10.25 -0.27
C SER A 150 16.27 -10.43 -1.71
N GLY A 151 16.03 -11.61 -2.29
CA GLY A 151 16.29 -11.87 -3.72
C GLY A 151 15.47 -10.96 -4.63
N PHE A 152 14.19 -10.74 -4.29
CA PHE A 152 13.33 -9.81 -5.02
C PHE A 152 13.86 -8.36 -4.97
N LEU A 153 14.36 -7.90 -3.81
CA LEU A 153 14.99 -6.58 -3.69
C LEU A 153 16.21 -6.44 -4.60
N THR A 154 17.07 -7.46 -4.64
CA THR A 154 18.23 -7.49 -5.52
C THR A 154 17.80 -7.46 -6.99
N TRP A 155 16.81 -8.27 -7.35
CA TRP A 155 16.26 -8.31 -8.71
C TRP A 155 15.66 -6.98 -9.15
N LEU A 156 14.98 -6.25 -8.25
CA LEU A 156 14.45 -4.92 -8.56
C LEU A 156 15.53 -3.88 -8.90
N ARG A 157 16.77 -4.07 -8.42
CA ARG A 157 17.92 -3.18 -8.64
C ARG A 157 18.68 -3.49 -9.92
N THR A 158 18.35 -4.57 -10.61
CA THR A 158 18.96 -4.94 -11.89
C THR A 158 18.08 -4.51 -13.06
N ASP A 159 18.68 -4.35 -14.24
CA ASP A 159 17.93 -4.24 -15.49
C ASP A 159 17.30 -5.59 -15.76
N ARG A 160 16.01 -5.59 -16.09
CA ARG A 160 15.21 -6.79 -16.17
C ARG A 160 14.28 -6.80 -17.37
N SER A 161 14.09 -7.97 -17.93
CA SER A 161 12.99 -8.24 -18.83
C SER A 161 11.78 -8.72 -18.03
N THR A 162 10.64 -8.05 -18.17
CA THR A 162 9.39 -8.48 -17.53
C THR A 162 8.55 -9.20 -18.57
N LYS A 163 7.94 -10.34 -18.19
CA LYS A 163 6.91 -10.94 -19.04
C LYS A 163 5.76 -9.93 -19.12
N ALA A 164 5.38 -9.56 -20.34
CA ALA A 164 4.25 -8.68 -20.52
C ALA A 164 3.00 -9.39 -20.00
N HIS A 165 2.39 -8.83 -18.95
CA HIS A 165 1.07 -9.28 -18.53
C HIS A 165 0.10 -8.89 -19.66
N LYS A 166 -0.55 -9.87 -20.26
CA LYS A 166 -1.49 -9.69 -21.37
C LYS A 166 -2.52 -8.62 -21.00
N SER A 167 -2.40 -7.47 -21.64
CA SER A 167 -3.58 -6.65 -21.87
C SER A 167 -4.39 -7.37 -22.98
N PRO A 168 -5.70 -7.51 -22.88
CA PRO A 168 -6.51 -8.20 -23.89
C PRO A 168 -6.44 -7.60 -25.28
N LYS A 169 -5.74 -6.49 -25.48
CA LYS A 169 -5.75 -5.67 -26.70
C LYS A 169 -4.41 -5.49 -27.43
N SER A 170 -3.32 -6.07 -26.98
CA SER A 170 -2.04 -5.92 -27.69
C SER A 170 -1.18 -7.19 -27.60
N GLY A 171 -0.63 -7.57 -28.74
CA GLY A 171 0.34 -8.67 -28.85
C GLY A 171 1.53 -8.45 -27.91
N VAL A 172 2.02 -9.55 -27.34
CA VAL A 172 2.95 -9.56 -26.23
C VAL A 172 4.38 -9.42 -26.73
N SER A 173 5.03 -8.29 -26.47
CA SER A 173 6.50 -8.20 -26.47
C SER A 173 6.98 -8.05 -25.02
N PRO A 174 8.05 -8.77 -24.60
CA PRO A 174 8.64 -8.56 -23.29
C PRO A 174 9.13 -7.13 -23.17
N THR A 175 8.64 -6.42 -22.16
CA THR A 175 9.03 -5.03 -21.93
C THR A 175 10.32 -5.00 -21.12
N LYS A 176 11.40 -4.49 -21.71
CA LYS A 176 12.61 -4.17 -20.96
C LYS A 176 12.28 -3.06 -19.94
N ARG A 177 12.54 -3.30 -18.67
CA ARG A 177 12.40 -2.30 -17.61
C ARG A 177 13.75 -2.00 -17.02
N ALA A 178 14.09 -0.71 -16.96
CA ALA A 178 15.26 -0.25 -16.23
C ALA A 178 15.19 -0.63 -14.75
N ARG A 179 16.37 -0.72 -14.13
CA ARG A 179 16.50 -0.88 -12.68
C ARG A 179 15.72 0.18 -11.92
N ILE A 180 15.18 -0.20 -10.78
CA ILE A 180 14.53 0.76 -9.88
C ILE A 180 15.62 1.54 -9.14
N PRO A 181 15.53 2.88 -9.05
CA PRO A 181 16.47 3.69 -8.28
C PRO A 181 16.57 3.24 -6.83
N ASN A 182 17.77 3.30 -6.25
CA ASN A 182 18.01 2.92 -4.85
C ASN A 182 16.97 3.55 -3.90
N GLY A 183 16.38 2.72 -3.04
CA GLY A 183 15.35 3.12 -2.08
C GLY A 183 13.93 3.14 -2.63
N ALA A 184 13.72 3.16 -3.96
CA ALA A 184 12.37 3.14 -4.53
C ALA A 184 11.71 1.74 -4.41
N GLU A 185 12.50 0.69 -4.23
CA GLU A 185 12.04 -0.68 -3.95
C GLU A 185 11.24 -0.80 -2.65
N SER A 186 11.47 0.09 -1.69
CA SER A 186 10.70 0.15 -0.45
C SER A 186 9.19 0.29 -0.69
N ARG A 187 8.80 0.93 -1.79
CA ARG A 187 7.38 1.07 -2.19
C ARG A 187 6.74 -0.26 -2.56
N HIS A 188 7.48 -1.15 -3.25
CA HIS A 188 7.00 -2.49 -3.59
C HIS A 188 6.87 -3.32 -2.32
N MET A 189 7.91 -3.32 -1.48
CA MET A 189 7.91 -4.05 -0.22
C MET A 189 6.79 -3.60 0.72
N ALA A 190 6.52 -2.30 0.83
CA ALA A 190 5.42 -1.78 1.65
C ALA A 190 4.05 -2.30 1.18
N LYS A 191 3.84 -2.48 -0.14
CA LYS A 191 2.58 -3.04 -0.66
C LYS A 191 2.45 -4.53 -0.40
N LEU A 192 3.51 -5.30 -0.63
CA LEU A 192 3.53 -6.73 -0.33
C LEU A 192 3.37 -6.99 1.17
N SER A 193 4.08 -6.23 2.01
CA SER A 193 3.94 -6.29 3.47
C SER A 193 2.53 -5.98 3.95
N HIS A 194 1.87 -4.98 3.35
CA HIS A 194 0.49 -4.67 3.70
C HIS A 194 -0.48 -5.80 3.34
N ILE A 195 -0.31 -6.45 2.18
CA ILE A 195 -1.11 -7.62 1.78
C ILE A 195 -0.92 -8.75 2.79
N PHE A 196 0.34 -9.05 3.12
CA PHE A 196 0.68 -10.09 4.09
C PHE A 196 0.10 -9.82 5.49
N LYS A 197 0.21 -8.57 5.96
CA LYS A 197 -0.40 -8.17 7.24
C LYS A 197 -1.92 -8.35 7.24
N LYS A 198 -2.58 -7.99 6.13
CA LYS A 198 -4.03 -8.21 5.99
C LYS A 198 -4.42 -9.69 6.03
N ALA A 199 -3.58 -10.57 5.49
CA ALA A 199 -3.81 -12.01 5.63
C ALA A 199 -3.68 -12.46 7.10
N LYS A 200 -2.66 -11.99 7.81
CA LYS A 200 -2.52 -12.27 9.25
C LYS A 200 -3.70 -11.76 10.06
N GLU A 201 -4.14 -10.52 9.82
CA GLU A 201 -5.31 -9.93 10.49
C GLU A 201 -6.61 -10.70 10.25
N LEU A 202 -6.75 -11.33 9.07
CA LEU A 202 -7.97 -12.04 8.71
C LEU A 202 -8.00 -13.50 9.18
N TYR A 203 -6.85 -14.16 9.19
CA TYR A 203 -6.76 -15.61 9.41
C TYR A 203 -6.13 -16.01 10.74
N ASN A 204 -5.38 -15.12 11.39
CA ASN A 204 -4.91 -15.35 12.74
C ASN A 204 -5.90 -14.80 13.76
N ASP A 205 -6.11 -15.52 14.83
CA ASP A 205 -6.80 -15.06 16.02
C ASP A 205 -5.80 -15.05 17.19
N GLU A 206 -5.27 -13.87 17.51
CA GLU A 206 -4.27 -13.71 18.57
C GLU A 206 -4.88 -13.92 19.96
N ASP A 207 -6.17 -13.59 20.14
CA ASP A 207 -6.86 -13.71 21.43
C ASP A 207 -7.08 -15.17 21.81
N SER A 208 -7.47 -16.00 20.85
CA SER A 208 -7.61 -17.47 21.06
C SER A 208 -6.28 -18.21 20.93
N GLY A 209 -5.22 -17.55 20.43
CA GLY A 209 -3.92 -18.14 20.11
C GLY A 209 -3.96 -19.02 18.85
N GLU A 210 -4.96 -18.86 18.01
CA GLU A 210 -5.07 -19.57 16.73
C GLU A 210 -4.27 -18.86 15.64
N ILE A 211 -3.00 -19.23 15.47
CA ILE A 211 -2.06 -18.63 14.55
C ILE A 211 -1.79 -19.58 13.38
N VAL A 212 -2.37 -19.33 12.21
CA VAL A 212 -2.17 -20.14 10.98
C VAL A 212 -1.12 -19.54 10.04
N ILE A 213 -0.77 -18.25 10.21
CA ILE A 213 0.31 -17.57 9.50
C ILE A 213 1.32 -17.06 10.55
N PRO A 214 2.22 -17.92 11.07
CA PRO A 214 3.10 -17.58 12.18
C PRO A 214 4.26 -16.69 11.78
N ARG A 215 4.73 -16.77 10.53
CA ARG A 215 5.93 -16.09 10.05
C ARG A 215 5.71 -14.59 9.87
N SER A 216 6.82 -13.84 9.93
CA SER A 216 6.86 -12.40 9.61
C SER A 216 8.07 -12.12 8.70
N PRO A 217 8.01 -12.52 7.41
CA PRO A 217 9.16 -12.49 6.51
C PRO A 217 9.66 -11.07 6.20
N PHE A 218 8.84 -10.06 6.45
CA PHE A 218 9.18 -8.65 6.27
C PHE A 218 9.92 -8.04 7.47
N GLN A 219 9.92 -8.70 8.62
CA GLN A 219 10.61 -8.22 9.83
C GLN A 219 12.11 -8.27 9.64
N GLY A 220 12.81 -7.19 10.00
CA GLY A 220 14.27 -7.08 9.90
C GLY A 220 14.81 -6.97 8.46
N LEU A 221 13.97 -6.73 7.45
CA LEU A 221 14.44 -6.32 6.14
C LEU A 221 14.92 -4.87 6.19
N LEU A 222 16.21 -4.66 5.95
CA LEU A 222 16.79 -3.32 5.85
C LEU A 222 16.40 -2.69 4.51
N LEU A 223 15.37 -1.87 4.52
CA LEU A 223 14.96 -1.08 3.37
C LEU A 223 15.66 0.28 3.42
N LYS A 224 16.55 0.54 2.46
CA LYS A 224 17.13 1.87 2.30
C LYS A 224 16.00 2.86 1.96
N GLN A 225 15.95 3.95 2.69
CA GLN A 225 15.08 5.06 2.29
C GLN A 225 15.61 5.61 0.95
N PRO A 226 14.70 5.97 0.02
CA PRO A 226 15.14 6.65 -1.19
C PRO A 226 15.92 7.90 -0.77
N PRO A 227 17.06 8.18 -1.40
CA PRO A 227 17.74 9.44 -1.16
C PRO A 227 16.75 10.57 -1.38
N SER A 228 16.85 11.60 -0.55
CA SER A 228 16.12 12.85 -0.80
C SER A 228 16.35 13.20 -2.27
N ARG A 229 15.29 13.22 -3.06
CA ARG A 229 15.45 13.65 -4.45
C ARG A 229 15.94 15.07 -4.40
N GLY A 230 17.05 15.34 -5.09
CA GLY A 230 17.69 16.63 -5.12
C GLY A 230 16.74 17.80 -5.39
N GLN A 231 17.21 18.98 -5.31
CA GLN A 231 16.47 20.23 -5.42
C GLN A 231 15.40 20.16 -6.53
N ARG A 232 14.13 20.21 -6.13
CA ARG A 232 12.99 20.19 -7.07
C ARG A 232 12.36 21.56 -7.23
N CYS A 233 12.84 22.55 -6.49
CA CYS A 233 12.39 23.93 -6.60
C CYS A 233 13.15 24.63 -7.74
N LEU A 234 12.45 25.47 -8.46
CA LEU A 234 13.06 26.41 -9.37
C LEU A 234 13.61 27.60 -8.57
N GLY A 235 14.78 28.13 -9.01
CA GLY A 235 15.25 29.42 -8.52
C GLY A 235 14.32 30.55 -8.94
N VAL A 236 14.49 31.75 -8.33
CA VAL A 236 13.67 32.93 -8.65
C VAL A 236 13.75 33.27 -10.13
N GLU A 237 14.95 33.33 -10.69
CA GLU A 237 15.21 33.66 -12.10
C GLU A 237 14.51 32.70 -13.07
N LEU A 238 14.63 31.39 -12.83
CA LEU A 238 13.98 30.39 -13.68
C LEU A 238 12.45 30.44 -13.51
N MET A 239 11.96 30.72 -12.30
CA MET A 239 10.52 30.88 -12.08
C MET A 239 9.98 32.10 -12.80
N GLN A 240 10.71 33.24 -12.81
CA GLN A 240 10.36 34.41 -13.60
C GLN A 240 10.32 34.08 -15.11
N THR A 241 11.35 33.37 -15.60
CA THR A 241 11.37 32.89 -16.99
C THR A 241 10.12 32.07 -17.35
N VAL A 242 9.64 31.23 -16.42
CA VAL A 242 8.41 30.43 -16.62
C VAL A 242 7.15 31.31 -16.60
N ILE A 243 7.09 32.34 -15.75
CA ILE A 243 5.98 33.30 -15.68
C ILE A 243 5.85 34.08 -17.00
N ASP A 244 6.99 34.49 -17.56
CA ASP A 244 7.08 35.28 -18.79
C ASP A 244 6.97 34.44 -20.06
N ALA A 245 7.10 33.12 -19.92
CA ALA A 245 7.17 32.21 -21.06
C ALA A 245 5.95 32.32 -21.97
N ARG A 246 6.21 32.41 -23.28
CA ARG A 246 5.21 32.31 -24.34
C ARG A 246 5.65 31.23 -25.31
N HIS A 247 4.69 30.40 -25.72
CA HIS A 247 5.00 29.31 -26.61
C HIS A 247 3.93 29.17 -27.70
N HIS A 248 4.33 28.96 -28.95
CA HIS A 248 3.44 28.86 -30.11
C HIS A 248 2.53 27.63 -30.06
N LEU A 249 2.99 26.53 -29.45
CA LEU A 249 2.17 25.32 -29.29
C LEU A 249 1.23 25.47 -28.09
N GLY A 250 -0.08 25.54 -28.35
CA GLY A 250 -1.08 25.76 -27.32
C GLY A 250 -1.10 24.71 -26.18
N THR A 251 -0.66 23.47 -26.45
CA THR A 251 -0.52 22.42 -25.41
C THR A 251 0.65 22.69 -24.46
N VAL A 252 1.76 23.24 -24.98
CA VAL A 252 2.92 23.64 -24.17
C VAL A 252 2.58 24.89 -23.38
N GLN A 253 1.96 25.91 -24.01
CA GLN A 253 1.49 27.10 -23.32
C GLN A 253 0.51 26.75 -22.18
N THR A 254 -0.44 25.86 -22.42
CA THR A 254 -1.36 25.41 -21.38
C THR A 254 -0.63 24.73 -20.21
N ALA A 255 0.44 23.98 -20.49
CA ALA A 255 1.24 23.35 -19.44
C ALA A 255 2.00 24.37 -18.58
N LEU A 256 2.59 25.39 -19.21
CA LEU A 256 3.25 26.51 -18.54
C LEU A 256 2.26 27.31 -17.67
N ASP A 257 1.13 27.69 -18.25
CA ASP A 257 0.09 28.42 -17.53
C ASP A 257 -0.45 27.63 -16.33
N CYS A 258 -0.68 26.32 -16.49
CA CYS A 258 -1.07 25.45 -15.36
C CYS A 258 0.00 25.40 -14.26
N PHE A 259 1.26 25.40 -14.61
CA PHE A 259 2.36 25.42 -13.66
C PHE A 259 2.37 26.75 -12.88
N VAL A 260 2.25 27.87 -13.57
CA VAL A 260 2.16 29.22 -12.97
C VAL A 260 0.94 29.33 -12.06
N LEU A 261 -0.26 28.87 -12.51
CA LEU A 261 -1.45 28.83 -11.66
C LEU A 261 -1.23 28.01 -10.39
N SER A 262 -0.63 26.82 -10.52
CA SER A 262 -0.32 26.00 -9.33
C SER A 262 0.60 26.72 -8.36
N PHE A 263 1.66 27.36 -8.86
CA PHE A 263 2.59 28.12 -8.04
C PHE A 263 1.88 29.26 -7.32
N ALA A 264 1.15 30.10 -8.05
CA ALA A 264 0.45 31.26 -7.51
C ALA A 264 -0.64 30.86 -6.49
N MET A 265 -1.15 29.64 -6.57
CA MET A 265 -2.15 29.09 -5.65
C MET A 265 -1.53 28.11 -4.65
N MET A 266 -0.37 28.46 -4.06
CA MET A 266 0.32 27.71 -3.00
C MET A 266 0.62 26.25 -3.36
N GLY A 267 0.90 25.98 -4.64
CA GLY A 267 1.18 24.63 -5.12
C GLY A 267 -0.05 23.73 -5.17
N ALA A 268 -1.21 24.27 -5.53
CA ALA A 268 -2.43 23.49 -5.74
C ALA A 268 -2.19 22.33 -6.72
N ASN A 269 -2.75 21.14 -6.43
CA ASN A 269 -2.57 20.00 -7.31
C ASN A 269 -3.36 20.16 -8.60
N LEU A 270 -2.85 19.61 -9.68
CA LEU A 270 -3.53 19.71 -10.98
C LEU A 270 -4.95 19.09 -10.97
N ALA A 271 -5.16 18.04 -10.16
CA ALA A 271 -6.50 17.46 -10.02
C ALA A 271 -7.48 18.40 -9.31
N ASP A 272 -7.00 19.22 -8.38
CA ASP A 272 -7.82 20.22 -7.69
C ASP A 272 -8.12 21.41 -8.63
N LEU A 273 -7.13 21.88 -9.41
CA LEU A 273 -7.30 22.88 -10.48
C LEU A 273 -8.29 22.40 -11.56
N TYR A 274 -8.24 21.11 -11.90
CA TYR A 274 -9.18 20.54 -12.87
C TYR A 274 -10.63 20.55 -12.33
N GLU A 275 -10.82 20.32 -11.04
CA GLU A 275 -12.14 20.44 -10.38
C GLU A 275 -12.58 21.91 -10.29
N LEU A 276 -11.68 22.85 -10.01
CA LEU A 276 -11.96 24.29 -10.01
C LEU A 276 -12.55 24.75 -11.37
N ALA A 277 -12.08 24.19 -12.47
CA ALA A 277 -12.61 24.48 -13.79
C ALA A 277 -14.14 24.22 -13.94
N SER A 278 -14.74 23.48 -13.00
CA SER A 278 -16.19 23.24 -12.95
C SER A 278 -16.95 24.33 -12.19
N VAL A 279 -16.24 25.17 -11.41
CA VAL A 279 -16.83 26.18 -10.50
C VAL A 279 -16.75 27.57 -11.15
N LYS A 280 -17.58 27.86 -12.09
CA LYS A 280 -17.54 29.12 -12.90
C LYS A 280 -17.82 30.44 -12.14
N LYS A 281 -17.69 30.50 -10.81
CA LYS A 281 -18.21 31.65 -10.02
C LYS A 281 -17.16 32.45 -9.21
N LEU A 282 -15.86 32.13 -9.31
CA LEU A 282 -14.87 32.92 -8.58
C LEU A 282 -14.52 34.22 -9.35
N ARG A 283 -14.67 35.36 -8.67
CA ARG A 283 -14.19 36.66 -9.15
C ARG A 283 -12.72 36.86 -8.83
N PRO A 284 -11.99 37.75 -9.49
CA PRO A 284 -10.67 38.19 -9.05
C PRO A 284 -10.69 38.56 -7.57
N GLY A 285 -9.67 38.17 -6.80
CA GLY A 285 -9.63 38.34 -5.34
C GLY A 285 -10.61 37.49 -4.55
N GLY A 286 -11.46 36.68 -5.22
CA GLY A 286 -12.37 35.73 -4.57
C GLY A 286 -11.65 34.60 -3.87
N ILE A 287 -12.34 33.99 -2.92
CA ILE A 287 -11.80 32.85 -2.16
C ILE A 287 -12.24 31.54 -2.82
N TRP A 288 -11.27 30.70 -3.15
CA TRP A 288 -11.51 29.33 -3.57
C TRP A 288 -11.47 28.41 -2.36
N GLU A 289 -12.59 27.86 -2.02
CA GLU A 289 -12.75 26.89 -0.96
C GLU A 289 -12.90 25.49 -1.56
N TYR A 290 -12.08 24.55 -1.08
CA TYR A 290 -12.13 23.18 -1.57
C TYR A 290 -11.56 22.17 -0.60
N GLN A 291 -11.95 20.92 -0.75
CA GLN A 291 -11.34 19.80 -0.09
C GLN A 291 -10.27 19.17 -0.98
N ARG A 292 -9.02 19.17 -0.55
CA ARG A 292 -7.91 18.64 -1.33
C ARG A 292 -8.13 17.18 -1.69
N ARG A 293 -8.33 16.88 -2.98
CA ARG A 293 -8.72 15.57 -3.53
C ARG A 293 -7.82 14.42 -3.05
N LYS A 294 -6.51 14.66 -2.97
CA LYS A 294 -5.52 13.65 -2.59
C LYS A 294 -5.69 13.14 -1.16
N THR A 295 -6.13 14.00 -0.24
CA THR A 295 -6.09 13.76 1.22
C THR A 295 -7.44 13.87 1.92
N ARG A 296 -8.49 14.44 1.29
CA ARG A 296 -9.81 14.68 1.90
C ARG A 296 -10.42 13.48 2.63
N HIS A 297 -10.12 12.27 2.16
CA HIS A 297 -10.66 11.05 2.77
C HIS A 297 -9.78 10.43 3.87
N ARG A 298 -8.64 11.03 4.19
CA ARG A 298 -7.70 10.52 5.20
C ARG A 298 -7.61 11.42 6.41
N ARG A 299 -8.11 12.64 6.29
CA ARG A 299 -8.04 13.67 7.31
C ARG A 299 -9.42 13.86 7.93
N ALA A 300 -9.47 14.02 9.24
CA ALA A 300 -10.70 14.31 9.97
C ALA A 300 -11.32 15.65 9.55
N ASP A 301 -10.46 16.66 9.23
CA ASP A 301 -10.85 17.97 8.72
C ASP A 301 -11.23 17.98 7.23
N GLY A 302 -11.35 16.80 6.58
CA GLY A 302 -11.64 16.70 5.14
C GLY A 302 -10.58 17.32 4.23
N ALA A 303 -9.40 17.69 4.76
CA ALA A 303 -8.34 18.40 4.05
C ALA A 303 -8.84 19.72 3.41
N TRP A 304 -9.60 20.48 4.17
CA TRP A 304 -10.19 21.76 3.76
C TRP A 304 -9.09 22.80 3.48
N MET A 305 -9.29 23.58 2.44
CA MET A 305 -8.39 24.64 1.99
C MET A 305 -9.18 25.87 1.59
N GLN A 306 -8.63 27.04 1.93
CA GLN A 306 -9.07 28.34 1.41
C GLN A 306 -7.89 29.02 0.71
N VAL A 307 -8.05 29.40 -0.53
CA VAL A 307 -7.04 30.10 -1.33
C VAL A 307 -7.66 31.35 -1.91
N ARG A 308 -7.14 32.52 -1.53
CA ARG A 308 -7.50 33.76 -2.22
C ARG A 308 -6.90 33.70 -3.62
N VAL A 309 -7.72 33.87 -4.63
CA VAL A 309 -7.24 33.90 -6.02
C VAL A 309 -6.44 35.18 -6.23
N PRO A 310 -5.12 35.07 -6.49
CA PRO A 310 -4.29 36.26 -6.70
C PRO A 310 -4.73 37.07 -7.94
N GLU A 311 -4.63 38.39 -7.85
CA GLU A 311 -4.97 39.26 -8.96
C GLU A 311 -4.07 39.05 -10.17
N GLU A 312 -2.80 38.72 -9.91
CA GLU A 312 -1.74 38.47 -10.88
C GLU A 312 -2.09 37.36 -11.89
N ILE A 313 -2.92 36.43 -11.50
CA ILE A 313 -3.36 35.32 -12.37
C ILE A 313 -4.82 35.41 -12.80
N SER A 314 -5.54 36.45 -12.39
CA SER A 314 -6.99 36.55 -12.57
C SER A 314 -7.41 36.49 -14.05
N GLY A 315 -6.70 37.15 -14.93
CA GLY A 315 -6.94 37.15 -16.38
C GLY A 315 -6.61 35.82 -17.06
N LYS A 316 -5.66 35.05 -16.50
CA LYS A 316 -5.20 33.75 -17.07
C LYS A 316 -5.96 32.57 -16.52
N LEU A 317 -6.59 32.69 -15.35
CA LEU A 317 -7.17 31.54 -14.61
C LEU A 317 -8.15 30.75 -15.47
N TRP A 318 -9.28 31.36 -15.82
CA TRP A 318 -10.35 30.67 -16.51
C TRP A 318 -9.97 30.19 -17.91
N PRO A 319 -9.32 31.01 -18.77
CA PRO A 319 -8.89 30.53 -20.08
C PRO A 319 -7.93 29.31 -19.97
N THR A 320 -7.05 29.30 -18.97
CA THR A 320 -6.13 28.18 -18.77
C THR A 320 -6.86 26.91 -18.29
N LEU A 321 -7.80 27.04 -17.36
CA LEU A 321 -8.59 25.91 -16.88
C LEU A 321 -9.45 25.30 -17.98
N ASP A 322 -10.03 26.10 -18.86
CA ASP A 322 -10.78 25.63 -20.03
C ASP A 322 -9.90 24.89 -21.03
N ARG A 323 -8.68 25.42 -21.31
CA ARG A 323 -7.70 24.72 -22.15
C ARG A 323 -7.23 23.43 -21.52
N LEU A 324 -7.00 23.42 -20.20
CA LEU A 324 -6.63 22.21 -19.45
C LEU A 324 -7.69 21.11 -19.61
N ARG A 325 -8.97 21.47 -19.46
CA ARG A 325 -10.06 20.49 -19.61
C ARG A 325 -10.14 19.94 -21.04
N LYS A 326 -10.06 20.80 -22.04
CA LYS A 326 -10.03 20.39 -23.45
C LYS A 326 -8.83 19.49 -23.74
N MET A 327 -7.65 19.89 -23.29
CA MET A 327 -6.41 19.14 -23.47
C MET A 327 -6.46 17.79 -22.78
N ALA A 328 -6.89 17.72 -21.54
CA ALA A 328 -6.83 16.52 -20.73
C ALA A 328 -7.96 15.53 -21.06
N GLY A 329 -9.17 16.01 -21.29
CA GLY A 329 -10.38 15.21 -21.46
C GLY A 329 -10.87 14.59 -20.14
N LYS A 330 -9.97 13.92 -19.40
CA LYS A 330 -10.25 13.34 -18.08
C LYS A 330 -9.18 13.75 -17.06
N PRO A 331 -9.54 13.92 -15.77
CA PRO A 331 -8.60 14.35 -14.74
C PRO A 331 -7.37 13.45 -14.61
N GLU A 332 -7.52 12.14 -14.86
CA GLU A 332 -6.44 11.15 -14.77
C GLU A 332 -5.30 11.42 -15.77
N PHE A 333 -5.62 11.99 -16.94
CA PHE A 333 -4.65 12.27 -18.00
C PHE A 333 -4.03 13.66 -17.89
N ALA A 334 -4.60 14.56 -17.09
CA ALA A 334 -4.16 15.94 -16.97
C ALA A 334 -2.68 16.04 -16.60
N THR A 335 -2.24 15.34 -15.55
CA THR A 335 -0.85 15.41 -15.08
C THR A 335 0.14 14.90 -16.13
N ALA A 336 -0.18 13.81 -16.83
CA ALA A 336 0.71 13.28 -17.86
C ALA A 336 0.85 14.25 -19.04
N LYS A 337 -0.25 14.86 -19.48
CA LYS A 337 -0.24 15.81 -20.61
C LYS A 337 0.46 17.11 -20.25
N VAL A 338 0.22 17.67 -19.06
CA VAL A 338 0.93 18.86 -18.57
C VAL A 338 2.43 18.58 -18.44
N ASN A 339 2.84 17.45 -17.82
CA ASN A 339 4.25 17.12 -17.72
C ASN A 339 4.92 16.93 -19.09
N LYS A 340 4.21 16.39 -20.09
CA LYS A 340 4.71 16.30 -21.46
C LYS A 340 4.98 17.68 -22.07
N GLY A 341 4.06 18.64 -21.86
CA GLY A 341 4.22 20.02 -22.30
C GLY A 341 5.41 20.71 -21.62
N LEU A 342 5.53 20.58 -20.30
CA LEU A 342 6.67 21.13 -19.54
C LEU A 342 8.01 20.54 -19.99
N ALA A 343 8.08 19.21 -20.19
CA ALA A 343 9.28 18.56 -20.68
C ALA A 343 9.72 19.09 -22.05
N ARG A 344 8.75 19.25 -22.97
CA ARG A 344 9.02 19.83 -24.29
C ARG A 344 9.58 21.25 -24.18
N TRP A 345 8.97 22.10 -23.37
CA TRP A 345 9.46 23.45 -23.17
C TRP A 345 10.88 23.47 -22.58
N CYS A 346 11.16 22.59 -21.61
CA CYS A 346 12.52 22.48 -21.04
C CYS A 346 13.54 22.06 -22.10
N GLU A 347 13.19 21.09 -22.95
CA GLU A 347 14.04 20.61 -24.06
C GLU A 347 14.31 21.74 -25.07
N ASP A 348 13.29 22.49 -25.47
CA ASP A 348 13.39 23.58 -26.43
C ASP A 348 14.26 24.76 -25.91
N ASN A 349 14.38 24.90 -24.59
CA ASN A 349 15.17 25.93 -23.94
C ASN A 349 16.49 25.46 -23.30
N GLY A 350 16.87 24.19 -23.46
CA GLY A 350 18.09 23.62 -22.86
C GLY A 350 18.08 23.60 -21.31
N ILE A 351 16.91 23.55 -20.69
CA ILE A 351 16.72 23.60 -19.24
C ILE A 351 16.49 22.18 -18.71
N PRO A 352 17.07 21.82 -17.55
CA PRO A 352 16.79 20.54 -16.91
C PRO A 352 15.29 20.30 -16.71
N VAL A 353 14.80 19.15 -17.14
CA VAL A 353 13.36 18.84 -17.12
C VAL A 353 12.84 18.82 -15.69
N PHE A 354 11.81 19.63 -15.45
CA PHE A 354 11.03 19.63 -14.22
C PHE A 354 9.59 19.17 -14.47
N THR A 355 8.91 18.76 -13.41
CA THR A 355 7.52 18.30 -13.50
C THR A 355 6.58 19.31 -12.83
N PHE A 356 5.28 19.18 -13.09
CA PHE A 356 4.23 20.02 -12.47
C PHE A 356 4.37 20.11 -10.94
N GLY A 357 4.76 19.02 -10.29
CA GLY A 357 4.99 19.03 -8.83
C GLY A 357 6.07 20.01 -8.35
N ALA A 358 6.95 20.47 -9.23
CA ALA A 358 7.98 21.46 -8.89
C ALA A 358 7.37 22.81 -8.47
N ALA A 359 6.22 23.20 -9.01
CA ALA A 359 5.50 24.41 -8.61
C ALA A 359 5.28 24.48 -7.10
N ARG A 360 4.80 23.40 -6.52
CA ARG A 360 4.58 23.27 -5.08
C ARG A 360 5.87 23.30 -4.26
N HIS A 361 6.91 22.63 -4.75
CA HIS A 361 8.23 22.66 -4.10
C HIS A 361 8.85 24.06 -4.18
N THR A 362 8.69 24.75 -5.29
CA THR A 362 9.17 26.13 -5.50
C THR A 362 8.48 27.07 -4.53
N TRP A 363 7.17 27.07 -4.46
CA TRP A 363 6.42 27.91 -3.53
C TRP A 363 6.86 27.67 -2.08
N ALA A 364 6.90 26.42 -1.63
CA ALA A 364 7.31 26.09 -0.26
C ALA A 364 8.75 26.51 0.06
N THR A 365 9.67 26.32 -0.88
CA THR A 365 11.08 26.69 -0.69
C THR A 365 11.26 28.21 -0.64
N LEU A 366 10.61 28.93 -1.54
CA LEU A 366 10.66 30.40 -1.56
C LEU A 366 10.01 30.99 -0.31
N ALA A 367 8.82 30.51 0.08
CA ALA A 367 8.18 30.94 1.31
C ALA A 367 9.13 30.79 2.52
N ARG A 368 9.81 29.65 2.66
CA ARG A 368 10.79 29.43 3.74
C ARG A 368 12.00 30.35 3.64
N LYS A 369 12.52 30.59 2.43
CA LYS A 369 13.65 31.50 2.21
C LYS A 369 13.31 32.95 2.58
N PHE A 370 12.04 33.33 2.42
CA PHE A 370 11.53 34.67 2.79
C PHE A 370 11.07 34.79 4.24
N GLY A 371 11.45 33.86 5.09
CA GLY A 371 11.21 33.93 6.52
C GLY A 371 9.77 33.61 6.95
N ILE A 372 8.95 33.02 6.06
CA ILE A 372 7.63 32.52 6.43
C ILE A 372 7.80 31.30 7.31
N GLU A 373 7.12 31.27 8.44
CA GLU A 373 7.19 30.17 9.40
C GLU A 373 6.81 28.82 8.78
N LYS A 374 7.47 27.76 9.26
CA LYS A 374 7.22 26.39 8.75
C LYS A 374 5.76 25.99 8.94
N ALA A 375 5.14 26.33 10.06
CA ALA A 375 3.74 26.03 10.34
C ALA A 375 2.82 26.64 9.28
N THR A 376 2.95 27.94 8.98
CA THR A 376 2.17 28.63 7.94
C THR A 376 2.38 27.99 6.55
N VAL A 377 3.63 27.60 6.22
CA VAL A 377 3.91 26.90 4.96
C VAL A 377 3.25 25.51 4.92
N ASP A 378 3.32 24.74 6.00
CA ASP A 378 2.69 23.41 6.08
C ASP A 378 1.17 23.52 5.98
N GLU A 379 0.55 24.50 6.61
CA GLU A 379 -0.89 24.79 6.49
C GLU A 379 -1.27 25.19 5.06
N GLY A 380 -0.56 26.10 4.44
CA GLY A 380 -0.75 26.50 3.03
C GLY A 380 -0.57 25.35 2.05
N LEU A 381 0.25 24.38 2.41
CA LEU A 381 0.40 23.11 1.68
C LEU A 381 -0.63 22.05 2.07
N CYS A 382 -1.53 22.30 3.01
CA CYS A 382 -2.44 21.30 3.57
C CYS A 382 -1.69 20.05 4.09
N HIS A 383 -0.56 20.25 4.75
CA HIS A 383 0.12 19.19 5.49
C HIS A 383 -0.47 19.07 6.89
N VAL A 384 -0.29 17.92 7.53
CA VAL A 384 -0.56 17.77 8.97
C VAL A 384 0.60 18.43 9.70
N GLY A 385 0.33 19.29 10.68
CA GLY A 385 1.33 19.93 11.50
C GLY A 385 2.13 18.92 12.35
N ASP A 386 3.27 19.35 12.87
CA ASP A 386 4.11 18.55 13.78
C ASP A 386 3.45 18.44 15.18
N PHE A 387 2.42 19.27 15.46
CA PHE A 387 1.69 19.33 16.74
C PHE A 387 0.18 19.08 16.55
N PRO A 388 -0.22 17.85 16.26
CA PRO A 388 -1.62 17.54 15.96
C PRO A 388 -2.59 17.82 17.12
N ILE A 389 -2.10 17.94 18.36
CA ILE A 389 -2.92 18.28 19.52
C ILE A 389 -3.28 19.77 19.50
N THR A 390 -2.35 20.66 19.16
CA THR A 390 -2.61 22.11 19.04
C THR A 390 -3.59 22.39 17.90
N ASP A 391 -3.49 21.64 16.79
CA ASP A 391 -4.37 21.75 15.63
C ASP A 391 -5.85 21.41 15.94
N ILE A 392 -6.12 20.77 17.10
CA ILE A 392 -7.49 20.49 17.57
C ILE A 392 -8.13 21.73 18.19
N TYR A 393 -7.31 22.63 18.76
CA TYR A 393 -7.79 23.80 19.51
C TYR A 393 -7.66 25.11 18.74
N ALA A 394 -6.82 25.16 17.70
CA ALA A 394 -6.57 26.35 16.92
C ALA A 394 -7.17 26.22 15.52
N GLU A 395 -8.04 27.15 15.16
CA GLU A 395 -8.47 27.31 13.78
C GLU A 395 -7.31 27.84 12.91
N ARG A 396 -7.28 27.42 11.65
CA ARG A 396 -6.27 27.93 10.70
C ARG A 396 -6.52 29.39 10.41
N ASP A 397 -5.48 30.19 10.51
CA ASP A 397 -5.51 31.60 10.09
C ASP A 397 -5.30 31.71 8.57
N TRP A 398 -6.42 31.56 7.83
CA TRP A 398 -6.41 31.67 6.37
C TRP A 398 -5.97 33.06 5.88
N ASN A 399 -6.14 34.11 6.69
CA ASN A 399 -5.67 35.42 6.33
C ASN A 399 -4.14 35.49 6.36
N ASN A 400 -3.51 34.99 7.41
CA ASN A 400 -2.05 34.89 7.50
C ASN A 400 -1.48 34.01 6.37
N ILE A 401 -2.11 32.89 6.08
CA ILE A 401 -1.68 31.98 4.97
C ILE A 401 -1.76 32.69 3.61
N ASN A 402 -2.84 33.43 3.34
CA ASN A 402 -3.00 34.16 2.11
C ASN A 402 -2.06 35.40 2.00
N GLN A 403 -1.76 36.07 3.12
CA GLN A 403 -0.74 37.11 3.17
C GLN A 403 0.67 36.54 2.90
N ALA A 404 0.99 35.38 3.44
CA ALA A 404 2.23 34.68 3.16
C ALA A 404 2.35 34.34 1.66
N ASN A 405 1.24 33.93 1.02
CA ASN A 405 1.22 33.72 -0.42
C ASN A 405 1.49 35.01 -1.20
N ALA A 406 0.79 36.11 -0.88
CA ALA A 406 1.00 37.40 -1.49
C ALA A 406 2.47 37.86 -1.38
N LYS A 407 3.10 37.66 -0.22
CA LYS A 407 4.52 37.96 -0.01
C LYS A 407 5.44 37.13 -0.93
N VAL A 408 5.11 35.87 -1.21
CA VAL A 408 5.88 35.06 -2.17
C VAL A 408 5.66 35.57 -3.60
N LEU A 409 4.44 35.96 -3.96
CA LEU A 409 4.12 36.42 -5.31
C LEU A 409 4.72 37.80 -5.62
N SER A 410 4.85 38.69 -4.62
CA SER A 410 5.44 40.00 -4.77
C SER A 410 6.94 40.02 -5.15
N MET A 411 7.58 38.84 -5.17
CA MET A 411 8.97 38.67 -5.63
C MET A 411 9.08 38.62 -7.15
N PHE A 412 7.99 38.57 -7.87
CA PHE A 412 7.96 38.38 -9.30
C PHE A 412 7.26 39.53 -10.00
N GLU A 413 7.69 39.81 -11.21
CA GLU A 413 6.97 40.66 -12.13
C GLU A 413 5.89 39.84 -12.84
N TRP A 414 4.66 40.39 -12.89
CA TRP A 414 3.53 39.68 -13.49
C TRP A 414 3.07 40.41 -14.73
N PRO A 415 2.96 39.69 -15.90
CA PRO A 415 2.60 40.28 -17.18
C PRO A 415 1.11 40.59 -17.29
#